data_9c067dbfcc4fd3221b9e5c7abd550b18
#
_entry.id   9c067dbfcc4fd3221b9e5c7abd550b18
#
_cell.length_a   1.000
_cell.length_b   1.000
_cell.length_c   1.000
_cell.angle_alpha   90.00
_cell.angle_beta   90.00
_cell.angle_gamma   90.00
#
_symmetry.space_group_name_H-M   'P 1'
#
loop_
_entity.id
_entity.type
_entity.pdbx_description
1 polymer ?
#
loop_
_entity_poly.entity_id
_entity_poly.type
_entity_poly.pdbx_seq_one_letter_code
_entity_poly.pdbx_strand_id
1 'polypeptide(L)'
;MRNIILHQREERDRLLSLPYINRQTIYPVDVLLQSPMIKLITGPRRVGKSVFALLALKNTNFAYLNFDDNQLLTNWNEDVVMQTLNDVYPDFQYLLLDEVQNLPNWDLWVTTLYRRGYNLIITGSNARMLSQEMATVLTGRYIPIAMYPFSLPETLQWYDIDPTNIPTEKHAKVLSLQDDYLRLGGYPEIVKTRALAQSYLSTLYDSILLKDVAKRHKIRNTESLYNLAGYLLANFCNLITANDITTEFGLKSVTTTQKFLNYLHEPYLFFYLQRFNNKLKVMKKAARKVYVVDNGFVSTTAFNLSDNLGRLLENQVFIELIRKGYDTENTLFYYRSRNDKEVDFVTRKGVKVERLIQVCYDLTSEKTRRREIDALIEVAGELKCQTLQIISYQHKEIIEEKGFTIQVIPFMEWLHE
;
A
#
# COMPACT_ATOMS: atom_id res chain seq x y z
N MET A 1 34.33 10.87 -4.44
CA MET A 1 33.56 9.93 -3.61
C MET A 1 33.42 10.41 -2.17
N ARG A 2 34.51 10.66 -1.42
CA ARG A 2 34.44 11.02 0.03
C ARG A 2 33.50 12.19 0.34
N ASN A 3 33.57 13.30 -0.41
CA ASN A 3 32.68 14.45 -0.18
C ASN A 3 31.22 14.13 -0.41
N ILE A 4 30.90 13.29 -1.40
CA ILE A 4 29.53 12.85 -1.68
C ILE A 4 28.97 12.07 -0.47
N ILE A 5 29.72 11.10 0.04
CA ILE A 5 29.29 10.29 1.19
C ILE A 5 29.21 11.13 2.49
N LEU A 6 30.10 12.10 2.68
CA LEU A 6 30.00 13.04 3.81
C LEU A 6 28.75 13.92 3.73
N HIS A 7 28.39 14.46 2.56
CA HIS A 7 27.16 15.24 2.39
C HIS A 7 25.91 14.36 2.65
N GLN A 8 25.89 13.12 2.17
CA GLN A 8 24.80 12.20 2.47
C GLN A 8 24.72 11.84 3.95
N ARG A 9 25.85 11.76 4.66
CA ARG A 9 25.86 11.60 6.12
C ARG A 9 25.26 12.79 6.83
N GLU A 10 25.60 14.01 6.42
CA GLU A 10 25.03 15.24 6.98
C GLU A 10 23.51 15.29 6.73
N GLU A 11 23.06 14.90 5.53
CA GLU A 11 21.63 14.80 5.21
C GLU A 11 20.93 13.77 6.11
N ARG A 12 21.50 12.58 6.27
CA ARG A 12 21.02 11.54 7.19
C ARG A 12 20.85 12.08 8.60
N ASP A 13 21.87 12.73 9.14
CA ASP A 13 21.90 13.25 10.52
C ASP A 13 20.87 14.36 10.69
N ARG A 14 20.70 15.24 9.70
CA ARG A 14 19.64 16.25 9.65
C ARG A 14 18.26 15.59 9.66
N LEU A 15 18.02 14.56 8.83
CA LEU A 15 16.75 13.85 8.78
C LEU A 15 16.44 13.19 10.14
N LEU A 16 17.43 12.57 10.79
CA LEU A 16 17.24 11.94 12.11
C LEU A 16 16.91 12.93 13.23
N SER A 17 17.20 14.22 13.06
CA SER A 17 16.88 15.28 14.05
C SER A 17 15.43 15.80 13.95
N LEU A 18 14.70 15.48 12.88
CA LEU A 18 13.34 15.94 12.69
C LEU A 18 12.33 15.09 13.48
N PRO A 19 11.18 15.70 13.87
CA PRO A 19 10.12 14.93 14.53
C PRO A 19 9.37 14.06 13.52
N TYR A 20 9.17 12.81 13.89
CA TYR A 20 8.41 11.83 13.11
C TYR A 20 7.52 10.99 14.03
N ILE A 21 6.47 10.39 13.46
CA ILE A 21 5.67 9.38 14.14
C ILE A 21 6.28 7.99 13.93
N ASN A 22 6.01 7.10 14.88
CA ASN A 22 6.34 5.69 14.71
C ASN A 22 5.38 5.05 13.71
N ARG A 23 5.96 4.29 12.76
CA ARG A 23 5.19 3.57 11.75
C ARG A 23 4.83 2.17 12.22
N GLN A 24 3.61 1.76 11.95
CA GLN A 24 3.17 0.40 12.22
C GLN A 24 3.69 -0.56 11.15
N THR A 25 4.22 -1.70 11.57
CA THR A 25 4.70 -2.78 10.71
C THR A 25 4.18 -4.13 11.21
N ILE A 26 4.08 -5.11 10.32
CA ILE A 26 3.61 -6.47 10.65
C ILE A 26 4.52 -7.12 11.71
N TYR A 27 5.82 -6.88 11.62
CA TYR A 27 6.81 -7.40 12.57
C TYR A 27 7.44 -6.26 13.38
N PRO A 28 7.71 -6.44 14.67
CA PRO A 28 8.48 -5.47 15.46
C PRO A 28 9.84 -5.17 14.83
N VAL A 29 10.28 -3.90 14.92
CA VAL A 29 11.51 -3.43 14.27
C VAL A 29 12.74 -4.16 14.83
N ASP A 30 12.81 -4.42 16.13
CA ASP A 30 13.89 -5.17 16.79
C ASP A 30 14.01 -6.59 16.25
N VAL A 31 12.88 -7.29 16.04
CA VAL A 31 12.86 -8.63 15.41
C VAL A 31 13.38 -8.57 13.98
N LEU A 32 12.98 -7.54 13.22
CA LEU A 32 13.47 -7.34 11.86
C LEU A 32 14.99 -7.12 11.83
N LEU A 33 15.52 -6.28 12.73
CA LEU A 33 16.96 -5.96 12.78
C LEU A 33 17.82 -7.14 13.22
N GLN A 34 17.32 -8.00 14.10
CA GLN A 34 18.04 -9.22 14.54
C GLN A 34 18.16 -10.27 13.43
N SER A 35 17.29 -10.25 12.41
CA SER A 35 17.38 -11.20 11.32
C SER A 35 18.59 -10.91 10.42
N PRO A 36 19.36 -11.93 9.99
CA PRO A 36 20.45 -11.76 9.02
C PRO A 36 19.94 -11.53 7.58
N MET A 37 18.62 -11.69 7.33
CA MET A 37 18.04 -11.50 6.02
C MET A 37 18.03 -10.02 5.64
N ILE A 38 18.06 -9.73 4.33
CA ILE A 38 17.93 -8.38 3.80
C ILE A 38 16.54 -7.84 4.14
N LYS A 39 16.44 -6.65 4.71
CA LYS A 39 15.17 -5.94 4.95
C LYS A 39 14.86 -5.12 3.72
N LEU A 40 13.84 -5.54 2.97
CA LEU A 40 13.43 -4.88 1.74
C LEU A 40 12.18 -4.02 2.00
N ILE A 41 12.38 -2.72 2.16
CA ILE A 41 11.31 -1.74 2.42
C ILE A 41 10.79 -1.21 1.09
N THR A 42 9.54 -1.54 0.78
CA THR A 42 8.87 -1.15 -0.47
C THR A 42 7.59 -0.36 -0.20
N GLY A 43 7.05 0.27 -1.23
CA GLY A 43 5.81 1.04 -1.13
C GLY A 43 5.79 2.22 -2.07
N PRO A 44 4.65 2.92 -2.20
CA PRO A 44 4.51 4.04 -3.09
C PRO A 44 5.52 5.15 -2.80
N ARG A 45 5.73 6.01 -3.77
CA ARG A 45 6.58 7.20 -3.61
C ARG A 45 6.02 8.11 -2.51
N ARG A 46 6.89 8.74 -1.69
CA ARG A 46 6.52 9.74 -0.66
C ARG A 46 5.74 9.23 0.57
N VAL A 47 5.70 7.93 0.83
CA VAL A 47 5.07 7.36 2.05
C VAL A 47 6.00 7.31 3.28
N GLY A 48 7.27 7.73 3.14
CA GLY A 48 8.22 7.77 4.24
C GLY A 48 9.08 6.52 4.42
N LYS A 49 9.36 5.75 3.35
CA LYS A 49 10.23 4.56 3.42
C LYS A 49 11.62 4.85 3.98
N SER A 50 12.30 5.86 3.42
CA SER A 50 13.63 6.29 3.86
C SER A 50 13.62 6.74 5.32
N VAL A 51 12.59 7.50 5.71
CA VAL A 51 12.42 7.94 7.11
C VAL A 51 12.23 6.74 8.04
N PHE A 52 11.38 5.78 7.67
CA PHE A 52 11.18 4.57 8.47
C PHE A 52 12.50 3.80 8.62
N ALA A 53 13.26 3.60 7.54
CA ALA A 53 14.56 2.91 7.58
C ALA A 53 15.57 3.63 8.49
N LEU A 54 15.63 4.96 8.41
CA LEU A 54 16.49 5.79 9.26
C LEU A 54 16.09 5.67 10.74
N LEU A 55 14.78 5.76 11.05
CA LEU A 55 14.28 5.64 12.42
C LEU A 55 14.52 4.25 13.00
N ALA A 56 14.35 3.19 12.20
CA ALA A 56 14.62 1.82 12.61
C ALA A 56 16.09 1.64 13.02
N LEU A 57 17.01 2.38 12.38
CA LEU A 57 18.44 2.30 12.65
C LEU A 57 18.98 3.39 13.60
N LYS A 58 18.13 4.30 14.08
CA LYS A 58 18.54 5.50 14.85
C LYS A 58 19.49 5.21 16.02
N ASN A 59 19.32 4.07 16.70
CA ASN A 59 20.10 3.70 17.87
C ASN A 59 21.20 2.67 17.55
N THR A 60 21.60 2.57 16.28
CA THR A 60 22.63 1.64 15.82
C THR A 60 23.75 2.38 15.09
N ASN A 61 24.89 1.73 14.91
CA ASN A 61 25.93 2.23 14.03
C ASN A 61 25.67 1.75 12.60
N PHE A 62 25.30 2.67 11.68
CA PHE A 62 24.96 2.30 10.31
C PHE A 62 25.53 3.27 9.27
N ALA A 63 25.92 2.71 8.14
CA ALA A 63 26.29 3.45 6.93
C ALA A 63 25.07 3.70 6.05
N TYR A 64 25.08 4.80 5.31
CA TYR A 64 23.96 5.27 4.48
C TYR A 64 24.42 5.66 3.09
N LEU A 65 23.73 5.16 2.07
CA LEU A 65 23.85 5.57 0.67
C LEU A 65 22.48 5.84 0.08
N ASN A 66 22.32 7.01 -0.55
CA ASN A 66 21.12 7.41 -1.26
C ASN A 66 21.40 7.44 -2.78
N PHE A 67 20.71 6.59 -3.52
CA PHE A 67 20.85 6.45 -4.97
C PHE A 67 19.94 7.40 -5.78
N ASP A 68 19.22 8.31 -5.14
CA ASP A 68 18.63 9.47 -5.82
C ASP A 68 19.69 10.56 -6.12
N ASP A 69 20.90 10.44 -5.57
CA ASP A 69 22.03 11.33 -5.80
C ASP A 69 22.72 11.04 -7.14
N ASN A 70 22.52 11.90 -8.13
CA ASN A 70 23.17 11.79 -9.44
C ASN A 70 24.71 11.85 -9.38
N GLN A 71 25.30 12.54 -8.40
CA GLN A 71 26.76 12.62 -8.26
C GLN A 71 27.33 11.26 -7.85
N LEU A 72 26.62 10.54 -6.97
CA LEU A 72 26.98 9.18 -6.58
C LEU A 72 26.95 8.26 -7.80
N LEU A 73 25.84 8.30 -8.57
CA LEU A 73 25.63 7.42 -9.72
C LEU A 73 26.65 7.70 -10.85
N THR A 74 26.94 8.97 -11.12
CA THR A 74 27.89 9.36 -12.19
C THR A 74 29.32 8.95 -11.87
N ASN A 75 29.69 8.96 -10.59
CA ASN A 75 31.03 8.61 -10.12
C ASN A 75 31.11 7.19 -9.53
N TRP A 76 30.15 6.32 -9.84
CA TRP A 76 30.02 5.01 -9.26
C TRP A 76 31.25 4.10 -9.51
N ASN A 77 31.84 3.65 -8.43
CA ASN A 77 32.87 2.59 -8.43
C ASN A 77 32.72 1.82 -7.10
N GLU A 78 32.39 0.54 -7.18
CA GLU A 78 32.07 -0.30 -6.03
C GLU A 78 33.16 -0.34 -4.97
N ASP A 79 34.41 -0.54 -5.36
CA ASP A 79 35.54 -0.66 -4.43
C ASP A 79 35.83 0.68 -3.73
N VAL A 80 35.81 1.77 -4.49
CA VAL A 80 36.01 3.12 -3.95
C VAL A 80 34.88 3.50 -3.00
N VAL A 81 33.63 3.15 -3.32
CA VAL A 81 32.47 3.39 -2.45
C VAL A 81 32.62 2.62 -1.15
N MET A 82 32.90 1.31 -1.21
CA MET A 82 33.02 0.49 -0.01
C MET A 82 34.21 0.91 0.89
N GLN A 83 35.35 1.26 0.30
CA GLN A 83 36.47 1.81 1.04
C GLN A 83 36.08 3.13 1.72
N THR A 84 35.44 4.03 0.99
CA THR A 84 35.02 5.33 1.54
C THR A 84 33.97 5.17 2.65
N LEU A 85 33.04 4.20 2.51
CA LEU A 85 32.07 3.91 3.57
C LEU A 85 32.76 3.47 4.87
N ASN A 86 33.75 2.58 4.80
CA ASN A 86 34.52 2.16 5.97
C ASN A 86 35.28 3.32 6.62
N ASP A 87 35.80 4.26 5.80
CA ASP A 87 36.48 5.46 6.31
C ASP A 87 35.54 6.47 6.97
N VAL A 88 34.33 6.64 6.44
CA VAL A 88 33.35 7.64 6.93
C VAL A 88 32.50 7.09 8.07
N TYR A 89 32.21 5.78 8.05
CA TYR A 89 31.41 5.06 9.04
C TYR A 89 32.18 3.87 9.60
N PRO A 90 33.18 4.10 10.47
CA PRO A 90 33.97 2.99 11.01
C PRO A 90 33.06 2.02 11.78
N ASP A 91 33.32 0.73 11.60
CA ASP A 91 32.67 -0.37 12.33
C ASP A 91 31.13 -0.37 12.22
N PHE A 92 30.56 0.08 11.09
CA PHE A 92 29.13 0.07 10.92
C PHE A 92 28.56 -1.37 10.92
N GLN A 93 27.44 -1.55 11.60
CA GLN A 93 26.76 -2.84 11.74
C GLN A 93 25.73 -3.07 10.65
N TYR A 94 25.14 -1.99 10.11
CA TYR A 94 24.10 -2.01 9.09
C TYR A 94 24.48 -1.10 7.92
N LEU A 95 24.08 -1.50 6.72
CA LEU A 95 24.22 -0.67 5.54
C LEU A 95 22.82 -0.40 4.94
N LEU A 96 22.41 0.87 5.00
CA LEU A 96 21.14 1.35 4.40
C LEU A 96 21.40 1.84 2.98
N LEU A 97 20.73 1.17 2.03
CA LEU A 97 20.76 1.48 0.60
C LEU A 97 19.39 2.07 0.20
N ASP A 98 19.31 3.38 0.08
CA ASP A 98 18.06 4.11 -0.18
C ASP A 98 17.85 4.31 -1.67
N GLU A 99 16.62 3.98 -2.18
CA GLU A 99 16.23 4.02 -3.61
C GLU A 99 17.21 3.25 -4.52
N VAL A 100 17.62 2.06 -4.08
CA VAL A 100 18.68 1.24 -4.71
C VAL A 100 18.44 0.91 -6.18
N GLN A 101 17.18 0.86 -6.64
CA GLN A 101 16.81 0.58 -8.02
C GLN A 101 17.30 1.63 -9.03
N ASN A 102 17.81 2.76 -8.56
CA ASN A 102 18.44 3.76 -9.44
C ASN A 102 19.86 3.38 -9.85
N LEU A 103 20.50 2.43 -9.15
CA LEU A 103 21.81 1.89 -9.52
C LEU A 103 21.64 0.78 -10.57
N PRO A 104 22.28 0.86 -11.74
CA PRO A 104 22.31 -0.25 -12.70
C PRO A 104 22.91 -1.53 -12.09
N ASN A 105 22.30 -2.69 -12.32
CA ASN A 105 22.75 -4.00 -11.81
C ASN A 105 22.87 -4.06 -10.29
N TRP A 106 22.07 -3.29 -9.58
CA TRP A 106 22.07 -3.20 -8.11
C TRP A 106 21.89 -4.57 -7.44
N ASP A 107 21.10 -5.45 -8.03
CA ASP A 107 20.77 -6.79 -7.55
C ASP A 107 22.02 -7.69 -7.42
N LEU A 108 22.92 -7.61 -8.37
CA LEU A 108 24.21 -8.33 -8.35
C LEU A 108 25.12 -7.79 -7.26
N TRP A 109 25.19 -6.48 -7.13
CA TRP A 109 26.00 -5.84 -6.08
C TRP A 109 25.47 -6.14 -4.67
N VAL A 110 24.18 -6.01 -4.45
CA VAL A 110 23.52 -6.37 -3.18
C VAL A 110 23.77 -7.83 -2.82
N THR A 111 23.69 -8.74 -3.80
CA THR A 111 24.02 -10.16 -3.59
C THR A 111 25.45 -10.37 -3.13
N THR A 112 26.39 -9.63 -3.73
CA THR A 112 27.81 -9.68 -3.34
C THR A 112 28.00 -9.17 -1.92
N LEU A 113 27.39 -8.06 -1.54
CA LEU A 113 27.43 -7.53 -0.17
C LEU A 113 26.82 -8.51 0.83
N TYR A 114 25.67 -9.10 0.51
CA TYR A 114 25.05 -10.10 1.38
C TYR A 114 25.95 -11.32 1.61
N ARG A 115 26.61 -11.84 0.56
CA ARG A 115 27.57 -12.97 0.69
C ARG A 115 28.79 -12.60 1.54
N ARG A 116 29.20 -11.33 1.53
CA ARG A 116 30.29 -10.81 2.37
C ARG A 116 29.85 -10.58 3.83
N GLY A 117 28.59 -10.87 4.18
CA GLY A 117 28.08 -10.79 5.53
C GLY A 117 27.57 -9.41 5.96
N TYR A 118 27.36 -8.47 5.02
CA TYR A 118 26.78 -7.17 5.38
C TYR A 118 25.30 -7.30 5.74
N ASN A 119 24.89 -6.62 6.81
CA ASN A 119 23.49 -6.48 7.22
C ASN A 119 22.82 -5.37 6.39
N LEU A 120 21.98 -5.74 5.45
CA LEU A 120 21.43 -4.81 4.46
C LEU A 120 19.99 -4.42 4.78
N ILE A 121 19.73 -3.12 4.74
CA ILE A 121 18.39 -2.53 4.66
C ILE A 121 18.31 -1.80 3.32
N ILE A 122 17.28 -2.11 2.54
CA ILE A 122 17.13 -1.61 1.18
C ILE A 122 15.77 -0.94 1.07
N THR A 123 15.71 0.25 0.49
CA THR A 123 14.43 0.86 0.14
C THR A 123 14.25 0.99 -1.36
N GLY A 124 12.99 0.99 -1.78
CA GLY A 124 12.64 1.27 -3.18
C GLY A 124 11.16 1.50 -3.41
N SER A 125 10.85 2.30 -4.43
CA SER A 125 9.48 2.71 -4.76
C SER A 125 8.74 1.77 -5.71
N ASN A 126 9.35 0.65 -6.11
CA ASN A 126 8.73 -0.32 -7.02
C ASN A 126 8.77 -1.75 -6.43
N ALA A 127 7.59 -2.22 -5.98
CA ALA A 127 7.46 -3.52 -5.34
C ALA A 127 7.80 -4.69 -6.26
N ARG A 128 7.24 -4.65 -7.46
CA ARG A 128 7.27 -5.82 -8.35
C ARG A 128 8.64 -6.02 -8.96
N MET A 129 9.30 -4.94 -9.34
CA MET A 129 10.64 -4.99 -9.89
C MET A 129 11.63 -5.48 -8.83
N LEU A 130 11.59 -4.88 -7.63
CA LEU A 130 12.45 -5.29 -6.52
C LEU A 130 12.19 -6.74 -6.11
N SER A 131 10.93 -7.17 -6.00
CA SER A 131 10.61 -8.54 -5.61
C SER A 131 10.93 -9.55 -6.71
N GLN A 132 10.76 -9.25 -8.00
CA GLN A 132 11.11 -10.14 -9.10
C GLN A 132 12.62 -10.25 -9.31
N GLU A 133 13.34 -9.14 -9.29
CA GLU A 133 14.80 -9.12 -9.37
C GLU A 133 15.41 -9.83 -8.15
N MET A 134 14.93 -9.53 -6.95
CA MET A 134 15.37 -10.20 -5.73
C MET A 134 14.99 -11.69 -5.71
N ALA A 135 13.81 -12.07 -6.21
CA ALA A 135 13.40 -13.47 -6.27
C ALA A 135 14.28 -14.32 -7.18
N THR A 136 14.84 -13.74 -8.25
CA THR A 136 15.75 -14.44 -9.15
C THR A 136 17.16 -14.61 -8.58
N VAL A 137 17.65 -13.59 -7.84
CA VAL A 137 19.05 -13.52 -7.40
C VAL A 137 19.23 -13.88 -5.94
N LEU A 138 18.25 -13.53 -5.08
CA LEU A 138 18.30 -13.70 -3.62
C LEU A 138 17.15 -14.56 -3.07
N THR A 139 16.78 -15.62 -3.77
CA THR A 139 15.67 -16.51 -3.39
C THR A 139 15.66 -16.84 -1.89
N GLY A 140 14.62 -16.40 -1.18
CA GLY A 140 14.43 -16.70 0.24
C GLY A 140 15.36 -15.98 1.22
N ARG A 141 16.09 -14.93 0.80
CA ARG A 141 17.10 -14.22 1.63
C ARG A 141 16.72 -12.80 2.01
N TYR A 142 15.47 -12.41 1.82
CA TYR A 142 14.96 -11.08 2.19
C TYR A 142 13.62 -11.16 2.90
N ILE A 143 13.33 -10.16 3.72
CA ILE A 143 12.03 -9.93 4.37
C ILE A 143 11.42 -8.70 3.72
N PRO A 144 10.26 -8.83 3.04
CA PRO A 144 9.56 -7.70 2.48
C PRO A 144 8.84 -6.92 3.59
N ILE A 145 8.98 -5.59 3.57
CA ILE A 145 8.31 -4.65 4.46
C ILE A 145 7.59 -3.64 3.58
N ALA A 146 6.29 -3.85 3.40
CA ALA A 146 5.47 -2.95 2.60
C ALA A 146 5.01 -1.75 3.44
N MET A 147 5.26 -0.53 2.94
CA MET A 147 4.83 0.72 3.56
C MET A 147 3.78 1.39 2.68
N TYR A 148 2.72 1.90 3.34
CA TYR A 148 1.62 2.61 2.69
C TYR A 148 1.53 4.04 3.25
N PRO A 149 0.71 4.94 2.68
CA PRO A 149 0.36 6.22 3.32
C PRO A 149 -0.03 6.00 4.79
N PHE A 150 -0.02 7.00 5.64
CA PHE A 150 -0.39 6.82 7.05
C PHE A 150 -1.75 6.13 7.19
N SER A 151 -1.87 5.23 8.16
CA SER A 151 -3.17 4.74 8.63
C SER A 151 -3.90 5.83 9.41
N LEU A 152 -5.20 5.64 9.68
CA LEU A 152 -5.92 6.57 10.55
C LEU A 152 -5.31 6.63 11.96
N PRO A 153 -4.93 5.52 12.62
CA PRO A 153 -4.18 5.58 13.87
C PRO A 153 -2.87 6.37 13.78
N GLU A 154 -2.08 6.17 12.73
CA GLU A 154 -0.84 6.94 12.49
C GLU A 154 -1.14 8.43 12.26
N THR A 155 -2.24 8.75 11.57
CA THR A 155 -2.73 10.12 11.39
C THR A 155 -3.11 10.76 12.73
N LEU A 156 -3.80 10.04 13.61
CA LEU A 156 -4.15 10.53 14.94
C LEU A 156 -2.91 10.81 15.80
N GLN A 157 -1.91 9.92 15.75
CA GLN A 157 -0.62 10.14 16.45
C GLN A 157 0.08 11.42 15.97
N TRP A 158 -0.01 11.78 14.68
CA TRP A 158 0.54 13.05 14.18
C TRP A 158 -0.10 14.27 14.87
N TYR A 159 -1.36 14.15 15.32
CA TYR A 159 -2.09 15.19 16.03
C TYR A 159 -2.06 15.01 17.58
N ASP A 160 -1.11 14.23 18.09
CA ASP A 160 -0.96 13.94 19.53
C ASP A 160 -2.24 13.35 20.16
N ILE A 161 -2.91 12.47 19.41
CA ILE A 161 -4.07 11.71 19.85
C ILE A 161 -3.70 10.23 19.92
N ASP A 162 -3.79 9.65 21.11
CA ASP A 162 -3.64 8.20 21.28
C ASP A 162 -4.88 7.49 20.70
N PRO A 163 -4.73 6.70 19.61
CA PRO A 163 -5.85 6.03 18.99
C PRO A 163 -6.51 4.95 19.87
N THR A 164 -5.79 4.47 20.89
CA THR A 164 -6.29 3.41 21.81
C THR A 164 -7.05 3.99 23.00
N ASN A 165 -6.85 5.28 23.30
CA ASN A 165 -7.49 5.96 24.43
C ASN A 165 -7.86 7.40 24.05
N ILE A 166 -9.02 7.56 23.42
CA ILE A 166 -9.51 8.85 22.93
C ILE A 166 -10.30 9.54 24.04
N PRO A 167 -9.79 10.66 24.60
CA PRO A 167 -10.54 11.43 25.58
C PRO A 167 -11.85 11.98 25.00
N THR A 168 -12.92 12.04 25.80
CA THR A 168 -14.25 12.50 25.36
C THR A 168 -14.20 13.88 24.70
N GLU A 169 -13.40 14.79 25.24
CA GLU A 169 -13.20 16.14 24.70
C GLU A 169 -12.58 16.19 23.31
N LYS A 170 -11.87 15.12 22.90
CA LYS A 170 -11.24 15.00 21.58
C LYS A 170 -12.11 14.28 20.55
N HIS A 171 -13.25 13.71 20.93
CA HIS A 171 -14.09 12.91 20.01
C HIS A 171 -14.51 13.69 18.76
N ALA A 172 -14.96 14.94 18.91
CA ALA A 172 -15.34 15.78 17.76
C ALA A 172 -14.16 16.00 16.80
N LYS A 173 -12.95 16.21 17.35
CA LYS A 173 -11.74 16.36 16.55
C LYS A 173 -11.38 15.05 15.83
N VAL A 174 -11.50 13.91 16.51
CA VAL A 174 -11.23 12.59 15.91
C VAL A 174 -12.20 12.31 14.76
N LEU A 175 -13.48 12.60 14.91
CA LEU A 175 -14.46 12.46 13.82
C LEU A 175 -14.12 13.34 12.61
N SER A 176 -13.74 14.60 12.86
CA SER A 176 -13.28 15.49 11.80
C SER A 176 -12.03 14.96 11.11
N LEU A 177 -11.07 14.40 11.87
CA LEU A 177 -9.86 13.78 11.34
C LEU A 177 -10.15 12.52 10.52
N GLN A 178 -11.13 11.72 10.95
CA GLN A 178 -11.61 10.54 10.25
C GLN A 178 -12.27 10.91 8.91
N ASP A 179 -13.11 11.97 8.90
CA ASP A 179 -13.72 12.48 7.67
C ASP A 179 -12.68 12.98 6.67
N ASP A 180 -11.70 13.76 7.15
CA ASP A 180 -10.60 14.25 6.34
C ASP A 180 -9.74 13.10 5.80
N TYR A 181 -9.42 12.11 6.64
CA TYR A 181 -8.69 10.92 6.25
C TYR A 181 -9.43 10.12 5.18
N LEU A 182 -10.74 9.94 5.35
CA LEU A 182 -11.57 9.25 4.39
C LEU A 182 -11.57 9.94 3.01
N ARG A 183 -11.54 11.27 2.97
CA ARG A 183 -11.59 12.06 1.73
C ARG A 183 -10.22 12.36 1.13
N LEU A 184 -9.26 12.78 1.95
CA LEU A 184 -7.96 13.31 1.52
C LEU A 184 -6.85 12.26 1.61
N GLY A 185 -7.11 11.11 2.24
CA GLY A 185 -6.14 10.04 2.40
C GLY A 185 -5.12 10.30 3.51
N GLY A 186 -4.08 9.48 3.52
CA GLY A 186 -3.06 9.43 4.56
C GLY A 186 -1.63 9.75 4.09
N TYR A 187 -1.42 10.36 2.93
CA TYR A 187 -0.07 10.77 2.55
C TYR A 187 0.53 11.73 3.60
N PRO A 188 1.77 11.49 4.08
CA PRO A 188 2.37 12.27 5.17
C PRO A 188 2.32 13.78 4.97
N GLU A 189 2.60 14.26 3.75
CA GLU A 189 2.57 15.70 3.45
C GLU A 189 1.15 16.29 3.49
N ILE A 190 0.12 15.48 3.18
CA ILE A 190 -1.28 15.89 3.28
C ILE A 190 -1.71 15.96 4.74
N VAL A 191 -1.32 14.96 5.54
CA VAL A 191 -1.61 14.98 6.98
C VAL A 191 -0.98 16.19 7.66
N LYS A 192 0.23 16.60 7.23
CA LYS A 192 0.91 17.80 7.73
C LYS A 192 0.26 19.11 7.24
N THR A 193 -0.14 19.18 5.98
CA THR A 193 -0.57 20.42 5.32
C THR A 193 -1.76 20.19 4.40
N ARG A 194 -2.95 20.01 4.97
CA ARG A 194 -4.19 19.72 4.26
C ARG A 194 -4.57 20.74 3.18
N ALA A 195 -4.30 22.03 3.43
CA ALA A 195 -4.62 23.10 2.50
C ALA A 195 -3.98 22.93 1.12
N LEU A 196 -2.89 22.16 1.02
CA LEU A 196 -2.18 21.90 -0.24
C LEU A 196 -2.51 20.52 -0.84
N ALA A 197 -3.48 19.79 -0.29
CA ALA A 197 -3.76 18.40 -0.65
C ALA A 197 -3.96 18.21 -2.16
N GLN A 198 -4.84 18.99 -2.76
CA GLN A 198 -5.16 18.85 -4.18
C GLN A 198 -3.93 19.09 -5.08
N SER A 199 -3.20 20.18 -4.85
CA SER A 199 -2.00 20.52 -5.64
C SER A 199 -0.90 19.48 -5.48
N TYR A 200 -0.67 19.03 -4.25
CA TYR A 200 0.35 18.02 -3.95
C TYR A 200 0.02 16.67 -4.60
N LEU A 201 -1.20 16.18 -4.43
CA LEU A 201 -1.63 14.88 -4.95
C LEU A 201 -1.64 14.86 -6.48
N SER A 202 -2.09 15.96 -7.13
CA SER A 202 -2.00 16.08 -8.59
C SER A 202 -0.55 15.97 -9.07
N THR A 203 0.36 16.72 -8.46
CA THR A 203 1.79 16.66 -8.81
C THR A 203 2.41 15.29 -8.55
N LEU A 204 2.02 14.64 -7.44
CA LEU A 204 2.48 13.30 -7.11
C LEU A 204 1.96 12.26 -8.12
N TYR A 205 0.69 12.34 -8.48
CA TYR A 205 0.05 11.49 -9.48
C TYR A 205 0.77 11.59 -10.83
N ASP A 206 1.02 12.81 -11.31
CA ASP A 206 1.77 13.05 -12.54
C ASP A 206 3.19 12.49 -12.45
N SER A 207 3.86 12.67 -11.31
CA SER A 207 5.20 12.13 -11.09
C SER A 207 5.22 10.60 -11.15
N ILE A 208 4.23 9.93 -10.57
CA ILE A 208 4.09 8.47 -10.64
C ILE A 208 3.87 8.02 -12.08
N LEU A 209 2.90 8.61 -12.79
CA LEU A 209 2.59 8.21 -14.16
C LEU A 209 3.75 8.47 -15.12
N LEU A 210 4.42 9.61 -15.02
CA LEU A 210 5.49 9.97 -15.95
C LEU A 210 6.82 9.30 -15.61
N LYS A 211 7.24 9.33 -14.33
CA LYS A 211 8.57 8.83 -13.94
C LYS A 211 8.57 7.33 -13.68
N ASP A 212 7.57 6.84 -12.91
CA ASP A 212 7.58 5.46 -12.43
C ASP A 212 6.91 4.51 -13.43
N VAL A 213 6.02 5.01 -14.31
CA VAL A 213 5.36 4.21 -15.33
C VAL A 213 5.89 4.51 -16.74
N ALA A 214 5.62 5.71 -17.27
CA ALA A 214 5.88 6.01 -18.70
C ALA A 214 7.36 5.95 -19.06
N LYS A 215 8.23 6.59 -18.28
CA LYS A 215 9.70 6.60 -18.53
C LYS A 215 10.28 5.19 -18.37
N ARG A 216 9.89 4.46 -17.33
CA ARG A 216 10.41 3.11 -17.04
C ARG A 216 10.06 2.10 -18.13
N HIS A 217 8.79 2.07 -18.56
CA HIS A 217 8.30 1.14 -19.57
C HIS A 217 8.41 1.69 -20.99
N LYS A 218 9.08 2.84 -21.18
CA LYS A 218 9.30 3.51 -22.47
C LYS A 218 7.98 3.71 -23.24
N ILE A 219 6.91 4.09 -22.51
CA ILE A 219 5.59 4.33 -23.09
C ILE A 219 5.64 5.64 -23.86
N ARG A 220 5.39 5.59 -25.17
CA ARG A 220 5.40 6.77 -26.04
C ARG A 220 4.08 7.54 -25.98
N ASN A 221 2.96 6.83 -25.90
CA ASN A 221 1.63 7.46 -25.81
C ASN A 221 1.23 7.60 -24.32
N THR A 222 1.62 8.69 -23.71
CA THR A 222 1.29 9.02 -22.32
C THR A 222 -0.19 9.39 -22.14
N GLU A 223 -0.85 9.90 -23.18
CA GLU A 223 -2.28 10.24 -23.14
C GLU A 223 -3.13 9.00 -22.84
N SER A 224 -2.92 7.91 -23.56
CA SER A 224 -3.62 6.64 -23.29
C SER A 224 -3.38 6.12 -21.89
N LEU A 225 -2.17 6.34 -21.33
CA LEU A 225 -1.86 5.97 -19.96
C LEU A 225 -2.66 6.82 -18.95
N TYR A 226 -2.72 8.14 -19.16
CA TYR A 226 -3.48 9.06 -18.32
C TYR A 226 -4.99 8.76 -18.37
N ASN A 227 -5.52 8.54 -19.58
CA ASN A 227 -6.94 8.21 -19.77
C ASN A 227 -7.30 6.91 -19.05
N LEU A 228 -6.47 5.87 -19.18
CA LEU A 228 -6.68 4.61 -18.47
C LEU A 228 -6.57 4.78 -16.94
N ALA A 229 -5.58 5.50 -16.47
CA ALA A 229 -5.41 5.73 -15.04
C ALA A 229 -6.58 6.57 -14.46
N GLY A 230 -7.06 7.58 -15.20
CA GLY A 230 -8.27 8.35 -14.85
C GLY A 230 -9.52 7.48 -14.81
N TYR A 231 -9.69 6.58 -15.77
CA TYR A 231 -10.79 5.60 -15.77
C TYR A 231 -10.76 4.69 -14.54
N LEU A 232 -9.58 4.19 -14.17
CA LEU A 232 -9.44 3.34 -12.99
C LEU A 232 -9.74 4.12 -11.69
N LEU A 233 -9.35 5.40 -11.60
CA LEU A 233 -9.72 6.26 -10.47
C LEU A 233 -11.23 6.47 -10.39
N ALA A 234 -11.89 6.74 -11.52
CA ALA A 234 -13.34 6.94 -11.57
C ALA A 234 -14.13 5.64 -11.23
N ASN A 235 -13.52 4.48 -11.49
CA ASN A 235 -14.10 3.16 -11.26
C ASN A 235 -13.55 2.44 -10.02
N PHE A 236 -12.92 3.16 -9.08
CA PHE A 236 -12.42 2.52 -7.86
C PHE A 236 -13.56 1.79 -7.10
N CYS A 237 -13.24 0.66 -6.48
CA CYS A 237 -14.15 -0.31 -5.88
C CYS A 237 -15.16 -0.97 -6.86
N ASN A 238 -15.09 -0.70 -8.16
CA ASN A 238 -15.93 -1.35 -9.16
C ASN A 238 -15.21 -2.51 -9.84
N LEU A 239 -16.02 -3.36 -10.47
CA LEU A 239 -15.54 -4.45 -11.32
C LEU A 239 -15.05 -3.91 -12.67
N ILE A 240 -13.89 -4.37 -13.08
CA ILE A 240 -13.29 -4.08 -14.38
C ILE A 240 -12.88 -5.38 -15.07
N THR A 241 -12.95 -5.40 -16.39
CA THR A 241 -12.32 -6.46 -17.20
C THR A 241 -11.36 -5.86 -18.21
N ALA A 242 -10.31 -6.60 -18.52
CA ALA A 242 -9.36 -6.16 -19.55
C ALA A 242 -10.01 -6.08 -20.94
N ASN A 243 -11.05 -6.88 -21.21
CA ASN A 243 -11.80 -6.85 -22.47
C ASN A 243 -12.58 -5.53 -22.62
N ASP A 244 -13.35 -5.12 -21.59
CA ASP A 244 -14.14 -3.89 -21.62
C ASP A 244 -13.23 -2.68 -21.81
N ILE A 245 -12.14 -2.61 -21.04
CA ILE A 245 -11.11 -1.56 -21.16
C ILE A 245 -10.50 -1.55 -22.56
N THR A 246 -10.18 -2.73 -23.13
CA THR A 246 -9.61 -2.81 -24.48
C THR A 246 -10.54 -2.21 -25.52
N THR A 247 -11.84 -2.51 -25.41
CA THR A 247 -12.87 -2.01 -26.33
C THR A 247 -13.10 -0.51 -26.14
N GLU A 248 -13.27 -0.06 -24.89
CA GLU A 248 -13.56 1.34 -24.54
C GLU A 248 -12.45 2.31 -24.96
N PHE A 249 -11.18 1.91 -24.75
CA PHE A 249 -10.01 2.74 -25.08
C PHE A 249 -9.40 2.44 -26.45
N GLY A 250 -10.00 1.57 -27.26
CA GLY A 250 -9.45 1.21 -28.58
C GLY A 250 -8.01 0.68 -28.53
N LEU A 251 -7.65 -0.04 -27.47
CA LEU A 251 -6.29 -0.57 -27.33
C LEU A 251 -6.07 -1.74 -28.29
N LYS A 252 -4.81 -1.92 -28.73
CA LYS A 252 -4.45 -2.92 -29.76
C LYS A 252 -4.84 -4.35 -29.40
N SER A 253 -4.83 -4.72 -28.13
CA SER A 253 -5.18 -6.06 -27.68
C SER A 253 -5.39 -6.11 -26.15
N VAL A 254 -6.12 -7.13 -25.69
CA VAL A 254 -6.29 -7.44 -24.26
C VAL A 254 -4.94 -7.63 -23.55
N THR A 255 -3.96 -8.18 -24.24
CA THR A 255 -2.58 -8.33 -23.71
C THR A 255 -1.94 -6.96 -23.45
N THR A 256 -2.16 -5.98 -24.32
CA THR A 256 -1.68 -4.61 -24.12
C THR A 256 -2.33 -3.98 -22.91
N THR A 257 -3.65 -4.13 -22.77
CA THR A 257 -4.40 -3.67 -21.59
C THR A 257 -3.86 -4.28 -20.30
N GLN A 258 -3.64 -5.59 -20.26
CA GLN A 258 -3.07 -6.27 -19.11
C GLN A 258 -1.67 -5.75 -18.75
N LYS A 259 -0.83 -5.44 -19.74
CA LYS A 259 0.47 -4.81 -19.48
C LYS A 259 0.32 -3.44 -18.85
N PHE A 260 -0.56 -2.58 -19.34
CA PHE A 260 -0.82 -1.26 -18.75
C PHE A 260 -1.37 -1.37 -17.31
N LEU A 261 -2.30 -2.28 -17.06
CA LEU A 261 -2.78 -2.54 -15.70
C LEU A 261 -1.63 -2.97 -14.77
N ASN A 262 -0.74 -3.83 -15.23
CA ASN A 262 0.45 -4.22 -14.46
C ASN A 262 1.39 -3.04 -14.22
N TYR A 263 1.65 -2.22 -15.23
CA TYR A 263 2.52 -1.04 -15.11
C TYR A 263 1.97 -0.01 -14.11
N LEU A 264 0.65 0.11 -14.01
CA LEU A 264 -0.02 0.96 -13.03
C LEU A 264 -0.06 0.34 -11.61
N HIS A 265 0.05 -0.97 -11.52
CA HIS A 265 0.16 -1.68 -10.24
C HIS A 265 1.58 -1.61 -9.63
N GLU A 266 2.60 -1.66 -10.46
CA GLU A 266 4.01 -1.70 -10.01
C GLU A 266 4.40 -0.56 -9.05
N PRO A 267 4.02 0.72 -9.27
CA PRO A 267 4.29 1.80 -8.31
C PRO A 267 3.28 1.86 -7.15
N TYR A 268 2.50 0.81 -6.93
CA TYR A 268 1.42 0.74 -5.91
C TYR A 268 0.24 1.70 -6.15
N LEU A 269 0.10 2.28 -7.34
CA LEU A 269 -0.99 3.24 -7.56
C LEU A 269 -2.36 2.57 -7.54
N PHE A 270 -2.47 1.39 -8.18
CA PHE A 270 -3.70 0.57 -8.21
C PHE A 270 -3.45 -0.86 -7.77
N PHE A 271 -4.49 -1.45 -7.17
CA PHE A 271 -4.57 -2.86 -6.82
C PHE A 271 -5.77 -3.50 -7.51
N TYR A 272 -5.67 -4.79 -7.78
CA TYR A 272 -6.70 -5.56 -8.47
C TYR A 272 -7.09 -6.78 -7.66
N LEU A 273 -8.27 -6.75 -7.05
CA LEU A 273 -8.78 -7.83 -6.22
C LEU A 273 -9.50 -8.86 -7.09
N GLN A 274 -9.11 -10.13 -6.95
CA GLN A 274 -9.67 -11.23 -7.73
C GLN A 274 -10.97 -11.75 -7.10
N ARG A 275 -11.85 -12.34 -7.93
CA ARG A 275 -13.00 -13.09 -7.44
C ARG A 275 -12.55 -14.41 -6.83
N PHE A 276 -13.00 -14.73 -5.61
CA PHE A 276 -12.77 -16.04 -5.01
C PHE A 276 -13.44 -17.15 -5.82
N ASN A 277 -12.69 -18.18 -6.16
CA ASN A 277 -13.18 -19.41 -6.73
C ASN A 277 -12.17 -20.54 -6.48
N ASN A 278 -12.66 -21.76 -6.26
CA ASN A 278 -11.79 -22.92 -6.08
C ASN A 278 -11.08 -23.36 -7.38
N LYS A 279 -11.51 -22.86 -8.53
CA LYS A 279 -10.90 -23.16 -9.84
C LYS A 279 -10.09 -21.96 -10.34
N LEU A 280 -8.77 -22.06 -10.34
CA LEU A 280 -7.83 -20.99 -10.79
C LEU A 280 -8.16 -20.43 -12.19
N LYS A 281 -8.60 -21.31 -13.12
CA LYS A 281 -8.98 -20.87 -14.46
C LYS A 281 -10.19 -19.92 -14.47
N VAL A 282 -11.14 -20.12 -13.54
CA VAL A 282 -12.30 -19.24 -13.37
C VAL A 282 -11.88 -17.92 -12.75
N MET A 283 -11.04 -17.96 -11.70
CA MET A 283 -10.50 -16.75 -11.05
C MET A 283 -9.79 -15.83 -12.05
N LYS A 284 -8.90 -16.38 -12.87
CA LYS A 284 -8.11 -15.60 -13.86
C LYS A 284 -8.96 -14.93 -14.95
N LYS A 285 -10.14 -15.46 -15.24
CA LYS A 285 -11.06 -14.91 -16.27
C LYS A 285 -12.11 -13.97 -15.71
N ALA A 286 -12.34 -14.00 -14.41
CA ALA A 286 -13.33 -13.17 -13.76
C ALA A 286 -12.93 -11.67 -13.81
N ALA A 287 -13.93 -10.79 -13.76
CA ALA A 287 -13.72 -9.38 -13.49
C ALA A 287 -12.95 -9.19 -12.17
N ARG A 288 -12.20 -8.11 -12.06
CA ARG A 288 -11.46 -7.75 -10.83
C ARG A 288 -12.02 -6.45 -10.28
N LYS A 289 -12.10 -6.31 -8.96
CA LYS A 289 -12.32 -5.01 -8.36
C LYS A 289 -11.02 -4.20 -8.39
N VAL A 290 -11.10 -2.91 -8.71
CA VAL A 290 -9.95 -2.01 -8.69
C VAL A 290 -9.96 -1.17 -7.42
N TYR A 291 -8.83 -1.09 -6.75
CA TYR A 291 -8.61 -0.26 -5.56
C TYR A 291 -7.44 0.68 -5.78
N VAL A 292 -7.44 1.80 -5.05
CA VAL A 292 -6.41 2.85 -5.13
C VAL A 292 -5.64 2.86 -3.83
N VAL A 293 -4.34 3.11 -3.89
CA VAL A 293 -3.47 3.13 -2.69
C VAL A 293 -3.89 4.15 -1.65
N ASP A 294 -4.56 5.22 -2.08
CA ASP A 294 -4.98 6.31 -1.20
C ASP A 294 -6.17 7.06 -1.80
N ASN A 295 -7.17 7.33 -0.97
CA ASN A 295 -8.38 8.04 -1.39
C ASN A 295 -8.12 9.46 -1.90
N GLY A 296 -7.04 10.07 -1.46
CA GLY A 296 -6.66 11.41 -1.90
C GLY A 296 -6.46 11.52 -3.41
N PHE A 297 -6.00 10.46 -4.10
CA PHE A 297 -5.92 10.47 -5.56
C PHE A 297 -7.29 10.53 -6.23
N VAL A 298 -8.31 9.91 -5.62
CA VAL A 298 -9.68 9.99 -6.13
C VAL A 298 -10.21 11.41 -6.05
N SER A 299 -9.86 12.16 -5.00
CA SER A 299 -10.29 13.55 -4.81
C SER A 299 -9.67 14.54 -5.80
N THR A 300 -8.52 14.19 -6.42
CA THR A 300 -7.85 15.05 -7.41
C THR A 300 -8.47 14.96 -8.81
N THR A 301 -9.21 13.89 -9.11
CA THR A 301 -9.92 13.76 -10.37
C THR A 301 -11.23 14.55 -10.27
N ALA A 302 -11.52 15.41 -11.24
CA ALA A 302 -12.64 16.36 -11.24
C ALA A 302 -14.04 15.72 -11.26
N PHE A 303 -14.20 14.45 -10.90
CA PHE A 303 -15.47 13.74 -10.87
C PHE A 303 -16.09 13.83 -9.47
N ASN A 304 -17.32 14.33 -9.40
CA ASN A 304 -18.14 14.55 -8.20
C ASN A 304 -17.99 13.42 -7.15
N LEU A 305 -17.33 13.74 -6.05
CA LEU A 305 -17.08 12.82 -4.95
C LEU A 305 -18.17 12.80 -3.89
N SER A 306 -19.14 13.72 -3.97
CA SER A 306 -20.13 13.93 -2.90
C SER A 306 -20.96 12.70 -2.54
N ASP A 307 -21.08 11.71 -3.43
CA ASP A 307 -21.99 10.57 -3.26
C ASP A 307 -21.28 9.22 -3.05
N ASN A 308 -19.95 9.19 -2.91
CA ASN A 308 -19.17 7.94 -2.91
C ASN A 308 -18.53 7.57 -1.54
N LEU A 309 -19.09 8.06 -0.42
CA LEU A 309 -18.54 7.78 0.91
C LEU A 309 -18.43 6.27 1.20
N GLY A 310 -19.38 5.48 0.72
CA GLY A 310 -19.33 4.02 0.82
C GLY A 310 -18.10 3.42 0.15
N ARG A 311 -17.81 3.85 -1.09
CA ARG A 311 -16.61 3.37 -1.81
C ARG A 311 -15.31 3.87 -1.19
N LEU A 312 -15.29 5.11 -0.68
CA LEU A 312 -14.13 5.64 0.02
C LEU A 312 -13.84 4.80 1.27
N LEU A 313 -14.87 4.40 2.02
CA LEU A 313 -14.71 3.52 3.17
C LEU A 313 -14.26 2.11 2.74
N GLU A 314 -14.85 1.56 1.68
CA GLU A 314 -14.45 0.27 1.13
C GLU A 314 -12.98 0.26 0.70
N ASN A 315 -12.52 1.31 0.03
CA ASN A 315 -11.12 1.44 -0.37
C ASN A 315 -10.18 1.53 0.85
N GLN A 316 -10.57 2.24 1.92
CA GLN A 316 -9.78 2.28 3.16
C GLN A 316 -9.73 0.92 3.85
N VAL A 317 -10.86 0.20 3.93
CA VAL A 317 -10.89 -1.17 4.47
C VAL A 317 -9.97 -2.10 3.64
N PHE A 318 -9.99 -1.99 2.31
CA PHE A 318 -9.07 -2.73 1.46
C PHE A 318 -7.60 -2.45 1.80
N ILE A 319 -7.20 -1.17 1.88
CA ILE A 319 -5.81 -0.80 2.18
C ILE A 319 -5.39 -1.29 3.56
N GLU A 320 -6.28 -1.23 4.56
CA GLU A 320 -5.98 -1.76 5.90
C GLU A 320 -5.85 -3.29 5.91
N LEU A 321 -6.64 -4.02 5.13
CA LEU A 321 -6.46 -5.47 4.96
C LEU A 321 -5.10 -5.81 4.34
N ILE A 322 -4.67 -5.06 3.31
CA ILE A 322 -3.33 -5.22 2.74
C ILE A 322 -2.25 -4.87 3.78
N ARG A 323 -2.43 -3.82 4.57
CA ARG A 323 -1.52 -3.42 5.67
C ARG A 323 -1.41 -4.49 6.76
N LYS A 324 -2.51 -5.19 7.07
CA LYS A 324 -2.55 -6.34 7.98
C LYS A 324 -1.91 -7.62 7.40
N GLY A 325 -1.37 -7.56 6.17
CA GLY A 325 -0.62 -8.66 5.53
C GLY A 325 -1.42 -9.57 4.63
N TYR A 326 -2.69 -9.25 4.34
CA TYR A 326 -3.42 -9.97 3.31
C TYR A 326 -2.91 -9.56 1.91
N ASP A 327 -2.89 -10.50 0.98
CA ASP A 327 -2.48 -10.29 -0.41
C ASP A 327 -3.60 -10.64 -1.39
N THR A 328 -3.64 -9.95 -2.53
CA THR A 328 -4.69 -10.08 -3.55
C THR A 328 -4.57 -11.32 -4.43
N GLU A 329 -3.53 -12.13 -4.25
CA GLU A 329 -3.32 -13.34 -5.04
C GLU A 329 -3.75 -14.60 -4.28
N ASN A 330 -3.54 -14.63 -2.94
CA ASN A 330 -3.67 -15.87 -2.17
C ASN A 330 -4.61 -15.77 -0.98
N THR A 331 -4.77 -14.59 -0.35
CA THR A 331 -5.41 -14.48 0.96
C THR A 331 -6.59 -13.52 1.01
N LEU A 332 -6.73 -12.60 0.04
CA LEU A 332 -7.80 -11.62 -0.04
C LEU A 332 -8.50 -11.68 -1.39
N PHE A 333 -9.84 -11.75 -1.38
CA PHE A 333 -10.67 -11.85 -2.57
C PHE A 333 -11.99 -11.09 -2.35
N TYR A 334 -12.75 -10.82 -3.44
CA TYR A 334 -14.17 -10.55 -3.36
C TYR A 334 -14.96 -11.81 -3.76
N TYR A 335 -16.24 -11.86 -3.42
CA TYR A 335 -17.09 -12.98 -3.84
C TYR A 335 -18.41 -12.51 -4.42
N ARG A 336 -18.90 -13.25 -5.40
CA ARG A 336 -20.22 -13.06 -5.99
C ARG A 336 -20.94 -14.40 -6.02
N SER A 337 -22.09 -14.46 -5.33
CA SER A 337 -22.88 -15.68 -5.19
C SER A 337 -23.50 -16.10 -6.52
N ARG A 338 -24.23 -17.23 -6.50
CA ARG A 338 -24.98 -17.71 -7.65
C ARG A 338 -26.17 -16.82 -7.98
N ASN A 339 -26.74 -16.15 -6.97
CA ASN A 339 -27.85 -15.20 -7.12
C ASN A 339 -27.36 -13.75 -7.27
N ASP A 340 -26.10 -13.57 -7.69
CA ASP A 340 -25.50 -12.30 -8.01
C ASP A 340 -25.35 -11.34 -6.82
N LYS A 341 -25.38 -11.85 -5.58
CA LYS A 341 -25.07 -11.09 -4.38
C LYS A 341 -23.57 -11.01 -4.17
N GLU A 342 -23.08 -9.82 -3.89
CA GLU A 342 -21.64 -9.56 -3.73
C GLU A 342 -21.26 -9.39 -2.25
N VAL A 343 -20.13 -9.97 -1.86
CA VAL A 343 -19.43 -9.70 -0.61
C VAL A 343 -18.08 -9.05 -0.96
N ASP A 344 -17.81 -7.91 -0.33
CA ASP A 344 -16.67 -7.06 -0.68
C ASP A 344 -15.35 -7.75 -0.43
N PHE A 345 -15.18 -8.42 0.72
CA PHE A 345 -13.94 -9.10 1.05
C PHE A 345 -14.17 -10.49 1.65
N VAL A 346 -13.43 -11.44 1.12
CA VAL A 346 -13.29 -12.80 1.61
C VAL A 346 -11.85 -13.02 1.98
N THR A 347 -11.57 -13.23 3.27
CA THR A 347 -10.21 -13.57 3.72
C THR A 347 -10.04 -15.07 3.82
N ARG A 348 -8.83 -15.55 3.53
CA ARG A 348 -8.50 -16.98 3.55
C ARG A 348 -7.19 -17.24 4.31
N LYS A 349 -7.21 -18.30 5.13
CA LYS A 349 -6.00 -18.81 5.78
C LYS A 349 -5.79 -20.26 5.34
N GLY A 350 -4.72 -20.50 4.59
CA GLY A 350 -4.52 -21.78 3.92
C GLY A 350 -5.63 -22.06 2.90
N VAL A 351 -6.38 -23.16 3.07
CA VAL A 351 -7.50 -23.54 2.19
C VAL A 351 -8.87 -23.09 2.72
N LYS A 352 -8.95 -22.61 3.97
CA LYS A 352 -10.21 -22.25 4.63
C LYS A 352 -10.51 -20.77 4.48
N VAL A 353 -11.77 -20.45 4.14
CA VAL A 353 -12.31 -19.10 4.27
C VAL A 353 -12.38 -18.75 5.76
N GLU A 354 -11.77 -17.64 6.13
CA GLU A 354 -11.64 -17.21 7.52
C GLU A 354 -12.75 -16.24 7.91
N ARG A 355 -12.95 -15.19 7.09
CA ARG A 355 -13.93 -14.12 7.34
C ARG A 355 -14.61 -13.70 6.05
N LEU A 356 -15.86 -13.25 6.19
CA LEU A 356 -16.59 -12.49 5.17
C LEU A 356 -16.81 -11.08 5.71
N ILE A 357 -16.37 -10.09 4.96
CA ILE A 357 -16.44 -8.68 5.35
C ILE A 357 -17.20 -7.90 4.29
N GLN A 358 -18.25 -7.23 4.72
CA GLN A 358 -19.00 -6.25 3.93
C GLN A 358 -18.68 -4.86 4.44
N VAL A 359 -18.68 -3.86 3.57
CA VAL A 359 -18.46 -2.48 3.96
C VAL A 359 -19.70 -1.65 3.64
N CYS A 360 -20.25 -1.01 4.66
CA CYS A 360 -21.44 -0.19 4.51
C CYS A 360 -21.27 1.11 5.31
N TYR A 361 -21.20 2.25 4.63
CA TYR A 361 -21.03 3.55 5.28
C TYR A 361 -22.17 3.85 6.26
N ASP A 362 -23.42 3.60 5.85
CA ASP A 362 -24.61 3.87 6.62
C ASP A 362 -25.62 2.72 6.50
N LEU A 363 -26.01 2.15 7.65
CA LEU A 363 -26.98 1.06 7.80
C LEU A 363 -28.37 1.52 8.24
N THR A 364 -28.65 2.83 8.25
CA THR A 364 -29.95 3.37 8.70
C THR A 364 -31.09 3.04 7.73
N SER A 365 -30.78 2.95 6.43
CA SER A 365 -31.77 2.53 5.43
C SER A 365 -32.04 1.03 5.51
N GLU A 366 -33.28 0.65 5.80
CA GLU A 366 -33.71 -0.77 5.88
C GLU A 366 -33.40 -1.54 4.58
N LYS A 367 -33.58 -0.91 3.42
CA LYS A 367 -33.26 -1.51 2.11
C LYS A 367 -31.76 -1.83 1.99
N THR A 368 -30.89 -0.90 2.38
CA THR A 368 -29.44 -1.10 2.37
C THR A 368 -29.05 -2.18 3.37
N ARG A 369 -29.52 -2.05 4.62
CA ARG A 369 -29.28 -3.01 5.69
C ARG A 369 -29.63 -4.43 5.25
N ARG A 370 -30.81 -4.64 4.69
CA ARG A 370 -31.27 -5.94 4.23
C ARG A 370 -30.41 -6.52 3.12
N ARG A 371 -30.03 -5.69 2.17
CA ARG A 371 -29.14 -6.11 1.08
C ARG A 371 -27.81 -6.65 1.59
N GLU A 372 -27.16 -5.95 2.53
CA GLU A 372 -25.84 -6.34 3.07
C GLU A 372 -25.94 -7.63 3.92
N ILE A 373 -26.95 -7.72 4.76
CA ILE A 373 -27.19 -8.91 5.61
C ILE A 373 -27.48 -10.14 4.74
N ASP A 374 -28.41 -10.01 3.79
CA ASP A 374 -28.78 -11.14 2.92
C ASP A 374 -27.59 -11.60 2.05
N ALA A 375 -26.74 -10.70 1.60
CA ALA A 375 -25.54 -11.05 0.85
C ALA A 375 -24.56 -11.85 1.71
N LEU A 376 -24.28 -11.41 2.92
CA LEU A 376 -23.39 -12.11 3.86
C LEU A 376 -23.92 -13.51 4.21
N ILE A 377 -25.19 -13.63 4.56
CA ILE A 377 -25.81 -14.91 4.95
C ILE A 377 -25.79 -15.91 3.80
N GLU A 378 -26.14 -15.48 2.58
CA GLU A 378 -26.12 -16.34 1.41
C GLU A 378 -24.70 -16.85 1.12
N VAL A 379 -23.72 -15.95 1.09
CA VAL A 379 -22.32 -16.29 0.84
C VAL A 379 -21.74 -17.14 1.98
N ALA A 380 -22.12 -16.88 3.23
CA ALA A 380 -21.72 -17.67 4.38
C ALA A 380 -22.16 -19.14 4.24
N GLY A 381 -23.37 -19.37 3.75
CA GLY A 381 -23.88 -20.69 3.44
C GLY A 381 -23.11 -21.39 2.31
N GLU A 382 -22.79 -20.67 1.21
CA GLU A 382 -22.03 -21.19 0.08
C GLU A 382 -20.57 -21.53 0.43
N LEU A 383 -19.92 -20.67 1.21
CA LEU A 383 -18.49 -20.79 1.57
C LEU A 383 -18.24 -21.47 2.91
N LYS A 384 -19.30 -21.82 3.65
CA LYS A 384 -19.25 -22.44 4.99
C LYS A 384 -18.41 -21.59 5.98
N CYS A 385 -18.61 -20.28 5.96
CA CYS A 385 -17.93 -19.34 6.82
C CYS A 385 -18.85 -18.92 7.97
N GLN A 386 -18.33 -18.84 9.20
CA GLN A 386 -19.11 -18.46 10.39
C GLN A 386 -18.75 -17.06 10.89
N THR A 387 -17.63 -16.48 10.46
CA THR A 387 -17.18 -15.16 10.90
C THR A 387 -17.64 -14.12 9.90
N LEU A 388 -18.71 -13.39 10.26
CA LEU A 388 -19.36 -12.40 9.40
C LEU A 388 -19.22 -11.02 10.03
N GLN A 389 -18.72 -10.06 9.25
CA GLN A 389 -18.52 -8.68 9.71
C GLN A 389 -19.11 -7.68 8.69
N ILE A 390 -19.71 -6.63 9.20
CA ILE A 390 -20.03 -5.40 8.44
C ILE A 390 -19.20 -4.28 9.03
N ILE A 391 -18.29 -3.71 8.24
CA ILE A 391 -17.54 -2.53 8.66
C ILE A 391 -18.36 -1.31 8.30
N SER A 392 -18.77 -0.56 9.32
CA SER A 392 -19.55 0.67 9.16
C SER A 392 -18.70 1.90 9.45
N TYR A 393 -19.21 3.09 9.08
CA TYR A 393 -18.51 4.33 9.45
C TYR A 393 -18.52 4.56 10.97
N GLN A 394 -19.69 4.42 11.62
CA GLN A 394 -19.85 4.64 13.07
C GLN A 394 -20.83 3.68 13.75
N HIS A 395 -21.61 2.90 13.00
CA HIS A 395 -22.64 2.06 13.55
C HIS A 395 -22.06 0.81 14.21
N LYS A 396 -22.57 0.46 15.40
CA LYS A 396 -22.16 -0.72 16.15
C LYS A 396 -23.37 -1.55 16.57
N GLU A 397 -23.38 -2.82 16.19
CA GLU A 397 -24.49 -3.71 16.47
C GLU A 397 -24.06 -5.17 16.35
N ILE A 398 -24.80 -6.08 16.99
CA ILE A 398 -24.73 -7.52 16.75
C ILE A 398 -26.08 -7.96 16.19
N ILE A 399 -26.07 -8.60 15.03
CA ILE A 399 -27.26 -9.06 14.34
C ILE A 399 -27.29 -10.59 14.38
N GLU A 400 -28.38 -11.15 14.91
CA GLU A 400 -28.64 -12.59 14.89
C GLU A 400 -29.73 -12.88 13.86
N GLU A 401 -29.36 -13.55 12.77
CA GLU A 401 -30.32 -13.85 11.72
C GLU A 401 -30.01 -15.19 11.00
N LYS A 402 -31.05 -16.02 10.82
CA LYS A 402 -30.97 -17.33 10.12
C LYS A 402 -29.86 -18.26 10.64
N GLY A 403 -29.57 -18.16 11.94
CA GLY A 403 -28.54 -18.96 12.61
C GLY A 403 -27.10 -18.45 12.42
N PHE A 404 -26.93 -17.22 11.90
CA PHE A 404 -25.66 -16.54 11.81
C PHE A 404 -25.60 -15.33 12.74
N THR A 405 -24.43 -15.10 13.30
CA THR A 405 -24.09 -13.87 14.05
C THR A 405 -23.28 -12.96 13.15
N ILE A 406 -23.76 -11.76 12.91
CA ILE A 406 -23.06 -10.73 12.11
C ILE A 406 -22.63 -9.62 13.06
N GLN A 407 -21.33 -9.33 13.10
CA GLN A 407 -20.80 -8.21 13.88
C GLN A 407 -20.76 -6.95 13.01
N VAL A 408 -21.48 -5.91 13.40
CA VAL A 408 -21.36 -4.57 12.80
C VAL A 408 -20.37 -3.77 13.64
N ILE A 409 -19.25 -3.38 13.04
CA ILE A 409 -18.11 -2.80 13.74
C ILE A 409 -17.80 -1.43 13.14
N PRO A 410 -17.73 -0.34 13.92
CA PRO A 410 -17.24 0.95 13.46
C PRO A 410 -15.83 0.86 12.92
N PHE A 411 -15.55 1.54 11.79
CA PHE A 411 -14.24 1.50 11.13
C PHE A 411 -13.09 1.78 12.10
N MET A 412 -13.24 2.80 12.96
CA MET A 412 -12.23 3.14 13.97
C MET A 412 -11.93 1.98 14.94
N GLU A 413 -12.96 1.26 15.42
CA GLU A 413 -12.79 0.12 16.31
C GLU A 413 -12.15 -1.07 15.58
N TRP A 414 -12.59 -1.32 14.32
CA TRP A 414 -12.08 -2.41 13.49
C TRP A 414 -10.58 -2.28 13.18
N LEU A 415 -10.03 -1.07 13.14
CA LEU A 415 -8.60 -0.85 12.93
C LEU A 415 -7.73 -1.45 14.04
N HIS A 416 -8.28 -1.66 15.23
CA HIS A 416 -7.58 -2.20 16.40
C HIS A 416 -7.71 -3.73 16.54
N GLU A 417 -8.52 -4.40 15.70
CA GLU A 417 -8.59 -5.87 15.63
C GLU A 417 -7.35 -6.44 14.89
#